data_624eef2f45425e13ac73398d7d57b9ff
#
_entry.id   624eef2f45425e13ac73398d7d57b9ff
#
_cell.length_a   1.000
_cell.length_b   1.000
_cell.length_c   1.000
_cell.angle_alpha   90.00
_cell.angle_beta   90.00
_cell.angle_gamma   90.00
#
_symmetry.space_group_name_H-M   'P 1'
#
loop_
_entity.id
_entity.type
_entity.pdbx_description
1 polymer ?
#
loop_
_entity_poly.entity_id
_entity_poly.type
_entity_poly.pdbx_seq_one_letter_code
_entity_poly.pdbx_strand_id
1 'polypeptide(L)'
;MDALTHASHELIDKSVDYITLPEELYDIERRFNELKSESIKNERLARENEQKKDELIVYLAHDIKTPLTSMIGYLSLLDEIKDMPDTQREKYINVALDKSYRLEDLINELFEVARYNSEKIILEKEDLDIRLMLEQIIDDFYPVLVEQEKNIHLNQDEDITLYGDADKLSRVFSNVIKNAISYSKDHTDINIDVHSMHDDVIIKVINKGKEIPKEKLNRIFENFYRLDSARTSRTGGSGLGLAIAKEIVELHHGSIFASSNKEETVFTITLPKN
;
A
#
# COMPACT_ATOMS: atom_id res chain seq x y z
N MET A 1 2.89 24.56 47.81
CA MET A 1 1.75 23.81 47.24
C MET A 1 1.15 24.49 46.02
N ASP A 2 1.09 25.81 45.99
CA ASP A 2 0.50 26.57 44.90
C ASP A 2 1.21 26.43 43.52
N ALA A 3 2.56 26.37 43.52
CA ALA A 3 3.31 26.24 42.27
C ALA A 3 3.04 24.93 41.51
N LEU A 4 2.94 23.80 42.26
CA LEU A 4 2.64 22.50 41.62
C LEU A 4 1.19 22.41 41.15
N THR A 5 0.26 23.04 41.90
CA THR A 5 -1.14 23.08 41.49
C THR A 5 -1.30 23.93 40.22
N HIS A 6 -0.60 25.04 40.10
CA HIS A 6 -0.58 25.88 38.93
C HIS A 6 0.03 25.14 37.73
N ALA A 7 1.16 24.51 37.90
CA ALA A 7 1.81 23.71 36.87
C ALA A 7 0.95 22.52 36.37
N SER A 8 0.17 21.90 37.25
CA SER A 8 -0.77 20.84 36.84
C SER A 8 -1.91 21.35 36.00
N HIS A 9 -2.37 22.57 36.21
CA HIS A 9 -3.32 23.26 35.32
C HIS A 9 -2.69 23.63 33.98
N GLU A 10 -1.46 24.14 34.00
CA GLU A 10 -0.71 24.46 32.77
C GLU A 10 -0.38 23.23 31.94
N LEU A 11 -0.27 22.05 32.56
CA LEU A 11 -0.06 20.79 31.83
C LEU A 11 -1.22 20.50 30.86
N ILE A 12 -2.45 20.85 31.24
CA ILE A 12 -3.68 20.63 30.46
C ILE A 12 -3.97 21.81 29.53
N ASP A 13 -3.47 23.00 29.88
CA ASP A 13 -3.69 24.21 29.08
C ASP A 13 -2.84 24.20 27.81
N LYS A 14 -3.53 24.16 26.67
CA LYS A 14 -2.91 24.14 25.33
C LYS A 14 -2.30 25.46 24.91
N SER A 15 -2.61 26.55 25.58
CA SER A 15 -2.07 27.86 25.27
C SER A 15 -0.67 28.10 25.84
N VAL A 16 -0.23 27.25 26.75
CA VAL A 16 1.09 27.35 27.42
C VAL A 16 2.02 26.32 26.76
N ASP A 17 3.08 26.75 26.13
CA ASP A 17 4.03 25.87 25.46
C ASP A 17 5.03 25.21 26.41
N TYR A 18 5.39 25.91 27.49
CA TYR A 18 6.42 25.48 28.44
C TYR A 18 6.04 25.85 29.89
N ILE A 19 6.18 24.88 30.80
CA ILE A 19 5.89 25.03 32.22
C ILE A 19 7.18 25.47 32.93
N THR A 20 7.12 26.54 33.74
CA THR A 20 8.27 27.00 34.52
C THR A 20 7.99 26.87 36.02
N LEU A 21 8.90 26.21 36.75
CA LEU A 21 8.84 26.05 38.18
C LEU A 21 10.07 26.65 38.88
N PRO A 22 10.01 26.88 40.20
CA PRO A 22 11.18 27.31 40.99
C PRO A 22 12.33 26.30 40.87
N GLU A 23 13.58 26.78 41.03
CA GLU A 23 14.81 25.96 40.85
C GLU A 23 14.82 24.69 41.70
N GLU A 24 14.22 24.73 42.89
CA GLU A 24 14.12 23.54 43.78
C GLU A 24 13.26 22.40 43.19
N LEU A 25 12.45 22.73 42.16
CA LEU A 25 11.54 21.77 41.48
C LEU A 25 11.95 21.47 40.04
N TYR A 26 13.21 21.73 39.69
CA TYR A 26 13.72 21.55 38.31
C TYR A 26 13.47 20.15 37.72
N ASP A 27 13.63 19.10 38.50
CA ASP A 27 13.36 17.74 38.02
C ASP A 27 11.88 17.50 37.69
N ILE A 28 10.99 18.16 38.44
CA ILE A 28 9.54 18.09 38.23
C ILE A 28 9.18 18.91 36.99
N GLU A 29 9.75 20.09 36.83
CA GLU A 29 9.60 20.93 35.64
C GLU A 29 9.95 20.18 34.37
N ARG A 30 11.12 19.53 34.35
CA ARG A 30 11.57 18.74 33.23
C ARG A 30 10.59 17.64 32.87
N ARG A 31 10.14 16.86 33.87
CA ARG A 31 9.17 15.77 33.67
C ARG A 31 7.81 16.26 33.15
N PHE A 32 7.35 17.39 33.67
CA PHE A 32 6.09 17.99 33.19
C PHE A 32 6.20 18.45 31.74
N ASN A 33 7.31 19.05 31.36
CA ASN A 33 7.53 19.47 29.97
C ASN A 33 7.72 18.27 29.02
N GLU A 34 8.37 17.18 29.48
CA GLU A 34 8.44 15.92 28.73
C GLU A 34 7.03 15.33 28.48
N LEU A 35 6.19 15.23 29.52
CA LEU A 35 4.81 14.72 29.42
C LEU A 35 3.94 15.61 28.53
N LYS A 36 4.09 16.91 28.63
CA LYS A 36 3.38 17.88 27.80
C LYS A 36 3.74 17.72 26.33
N SER A 37 5.04 17.63 26.02
CA SER A 37 5.54 17.41 24.68
C SER A 37 5.03 16.09 24.08
N GLU A 38 5.02 15.03 24.88
CA GLU A 38 4.49 13.73 24.48
C GLU A 38 2.97 13.79 24.24
N SER A 39 2.22 14.46 25.11
CA SER A 39 0.78 14.65 24.96
C SER A 39 0.44 15.45 23.67
N ILE A 40 1.14 16.53 23.41
CA ILE A 40 0.97 17.34 22.18
C ILE A 40 1.29 16.51 20.95
N LYS A 41 2.38 15.74 21.00
CA LYS A 41 2.76 14.84 19.89
C LYS A 41 1.69 13.78 19.62
N ASN A 42 1.17 13.14 20.69
CA ASN A 42 0.14 12.13 20.57
C ASN A 42 -1.18 12.70 20.03
N GLU A 43 -1.58 13.89 20.49
CA GLU A 43 -2.76 14.57 19.97
C GLU A 43 -2.60 14.94 18.49
N ARG A 44 -1.43 15.43 18.10
CA ARG A 44 -1.14 15.71 16.68
C ARG A 44 -1.22 14.46 15.83
N LEU A 45 -0.61 13.35 16.28
CA LEU A 45 -0.67 12.07 15.59
C LEU A 45 -2.11 11.55 15.48
N ALA A 46 -2.91 11.70 16.56
CA ALA A 46 -4.32 11.30 16.54
C ALA A 46 -5.11 12.11 15.49
N ARG A 47 -4.93 13.42 15.45
CA ARG A 47 -5.58 14.30 14.45
C ARG A 47 -5.13 13.98 13.01
N GLU A 48 -3.83 13.76 12.80
CA GLU A 48 -3.30 13.38 11.49
C GLU A 48 -3.89 12.04 11.04
N ASN A 49 -4.07 11.08 11.96
CA ASN A 49 -4.68 9.78 11.66
C ASN A 49 -6.19 9.91 11.36
N GLU A 50 -6.90 10.75 12.12
CA GLU A 50 -8.32 11.02 11.88
C GLU A 50 -8.53 11.69 10.52
N GLN A 51 -7.71 12.70 10.20
CA GLN A 51 -7.76 13.38 8.90
C GLN A 51 -7.47 12.41 7.75
N LYS A 52 -6.45 11.55 7.88
CA LYS A 52 -6.16 10.50 6.89
C LYS A 52 -7.32 9.53 6.71
N LYS A 53 -8.02 9.19 7.81
CA LYS A 53 -9.21 8.33 7.75
C LYS A 53 -10.36 9.00 7.00
N ASP A 54 -10.59 10.29 7.21
CA ASP A 54 -11.64 11.04 6.51
C ASP A 54 -11.32 11.19 5.01
N GLU A 55 -10.07 11.51 4.69
CA GLU A 55 -9.59 11.56 3.30
C GLU A 55 -9.77 10.20 2.61
N LEU A 56 -9.50 9.10 3.32
CA LEU A 56 -9.74 7.74 2.89
C LEU A 56 -11.19 7.49 2.48
N ILE A 57 -12.15 7.87 3.35
CA ILE A 57 -13.58 7.65 3.11
C ILE A 57 -14.05 8.42 1.87
N VAL A 58 -13.65 9.67 1.74
CA VAL A 58 -14.00 10.53 0.59
C VAL A 58 -13.45 9.94 -0.72
N TYR A 59 -12.21 9.50 -0.69
CA TYR A 59 -11.54 8.92 -1.85
C TYR A 59 -12.23 7.61 -2.30
N LEU A 60 -12.50 6.72 -1.35
CA LEU A 60 -13.19 5.45 -1.60
C LEU A 60 -14.59 5.64 -2.17
N ALA A 61 -15.36 6.56 -1.59
CA ALA A 61 -16.70 6.86 -2.08
C ALA A 61 -16.67 7.29 -3.56
N HIS A 62 -15.67 8.08 -3.95
CA HIS A 62 -15.49 8.49 -5.34
C HIS A 62 -15.09 7.32 -6.25
N ASP A 63 -14.12 6.50 -5.83
CA ASP A 63 -13.59 5.41 -6.67
C ASP A 63 -14.54 4.21 -6.78
N ILE A 64 -15.41 4.00 -5.78
CA ILE A 64 -16.53 3.06 -5.84
C ILE A 64 -17.64 3.60 -6.75
N LYS A 65 -17.99 4.90 -6.67
CA LYS A 65 -19.06 5.50 -7.46
C LYS A 65 -18.79 5.41 -8.96
N THR A 66 -17.54 5.57 -9.39
CA THR A 66 -17.18 5.60 -10.81
C THR A 66 -17.49 4.28 -11.54
N PRO A 67 -16.97 3.10 -11.15
CA PRO A 67 -17.30 1.82 -11.77
C PRO A 67 -18.78 1.48 -11.61
N LEU A 68 -19.40 1.76 -10.46
CA LEU A 68 -20.80 1.53 -10.20
C LEU A 68 -21.70 2.31 -11.16
N THR A 69 -21.46 3.61 -11.34
CA THR A 69 -22.22 4.44 -12.29
C THR A 69 -22.07 3.95 -13.72
N SER A 70 -20.85 3.56 -14.10
CA SER A 70 -20.57 3.01 -15.44
C SER A 70 -21.32 1.70 -15.66
N MET A 71 -21.27 0.78 -14.69
CA MET A 71 -21.98 -0.50 -14.74
C MET A 71 -23.50 -0.30 -14.88
N ILE A 72 -24.09 0.56 -14.03
CA ILE A 72 -25.51 0.89 -14.11
C ILE A 72 -25.86 1.47 -15.49
N GLY A 73 -25.03 2.37 -16.03
CA GLY A 73 -25.26 2.96 -17.35
C GLY A 73 -25.28 1.92 -18.47
N TYR A 74 -24.33 0.97 -18.52
CA TYR A 74 -24.33 -0.08 -19.53
C TYR A 74 -25.47 -1.07 -19.37
N LEU A 75 -25.85 -1.42 -18.12
CA LEU A 75 -26.99 -2.28 -17.85
C LEU A 75 -28.32 -1.59 -18.24
N SER A 76 -28.48 -0.28 -17.98
CA SER A 76 -29.65 0.50 -18.41
C SER A 76 -29.76 0.53 -19.93
N LEU A 77 -28.65 0.74 -20.66
CA LEU A 77 -28.65 0.69 -22.14
C LEU A 77 -29.06 -0.69 -22.68
N LEU A 78 -28.66 -1.77 -22.00
CA LEU A 78 -29.05 -3.15 -22.36
C LEU A 78 -30.54 -3.40 -22.13
N ASP A 79 -31.14 -2.78 -21.10
CA ASP A 79 -32.57 -2.89 -20.79
C ASP A 79 -33.44 -2.04 -21.71
N GLU A 80 -33.00 -0.82 -22.02
CA GLU A 80 -33.74 0.14 -22.83
C GLU A 80 -33.75 -0.21 -24.33
N ILE A 81 -32.61 -0.68 -24.89
CA ILE A 81 -32.45 -0.91 -26.34
C ILE A 81 -32.69 -2.38 -26.65
N LYS A 82 -33.90 -2.76 -26.93
CA LYS A 82 -34.33 -4.16 -27.18
C LYS A 82 -33.77 -4.73 -28.50
N ASP A 83 -33.62 -3.88 -29.51
CA ASP A 83 -33.15 -4.27 -30.86
C ASP A 83 -31.64 -4.01 -31.03
N MET A 84 -30.86 -4.07 -29.95
CA MET A 84 -29.41 -3.88 -29.99
C MET A 84 -28.72 -5.03 -30.75
N PRO A 85 -27.78 -4.76 -31.67
CA PRO A 85 -26.97 -5.78 -32.33
C PRO A 85 -26.22 -6.63 -31.29
N ASP A 86 -26.14 -7.95 -31.53
CA ASP A 86 -25.51 -8.90 -30.59
C ASP A 86 -24.07 -8.53 -30.23
N THR A 87 -23.30 -8.07 -31.21
CA THR A 87 -21.90 -7.62 -30.99
C THR A 87 -21.82 -6.42 -30.03
N GLN A 88 -22.78 -5.50 -30.09
CA GLN A 88 -22.85 -4.35 -29.20
C GLN A 88 -23.36 -4.76 -27.80
N ARG A 89 -24.32 -5.68 -27.75
CA ARG A 89 -24.84 -6.27 -26.50
C ARG A 89 -23.70 -6.98 -25.75
N GLU A 90 -22.94 -7.82 -26.43
CA GLU A 90 -21.80 -8.53 -25.86
C GLU A 90 -20.75 -7.56 -25.32
N LYS A 91 -20.42 -6.52 -26.09
CA LYS A 91 -19.49 -5.46 -25.65
C LYS A 91 -19.97 -4.78 -24.37
N TYR A 92 -21.26 -4.45 -24.24
CA TYR A 92 -21.79 -3.77 -23.05
C TYR A 92 -21.83 -4.68 -21.83
N ILE A 93 -22.14 -5.97 -22.02
CA ILE A 93 -22.05 -6.98 -20.97
C ILE A 93 -20.61 -7.09 -20.48
N ASN A 94 -19.63 -7.22 -21.37
CA ASN A 94 -18.22 -7.34 -21.01
C ASN A 94 -17.72 -6.11 -20.26
N VAL A 95 -18.13 -4.90 -20.68
CA VAL A 95 -17.75 -3.68 -19.94
C VAL A 95 -18.40 -3.64 -18.56
N ALA A 96 -19.67 -4.04 -18.42
CA ALA A 96 -20.32 -4.07 -17.13
C ALA A 96 -19.69 -5.09 -16.19
N LEU A 97 -19.31 -6.26 -16.73
CA LEU A 97 -18.60 -7.31 -15.98
C LEU A 97 -17.21 -6.86 -15.51
N ASP A 98 -16.42 -6.23 -16.41
CA ASP A 98 -15.12 -5.64 -16.05
C ASP A 98 -15.23 -4.61 -14.92
N LYS A 99 -16.26 -3.76 -14.97
CA LYS A 99 -16.50 -2.77 -13.89
C LYS A 99 -16.94 -3.42 -12.60
N SER A 100 -17.64 -4.56 -12.65
CA SER A 100 -18.04 -5.34 -11.47
C SER A 100 -16.84 -5.96 -10.77
N TYR A 101 -15.92 -6.60 -11.51
CA TYR A 101 -14.67 -7.15 -10.97
C TYR A 101 -13.79 -6.05 -10.36
N ARG A 102 -13.69 -4.92 -11.04
CA ARG A 102 -12.94 -3.79 -10.48
C ARG A 102 -13.54 -3.28 -9.18
N LEU A 103 -14.88 -3.25 -9.05
CA LEU A 103 -15.57 -2.86 -7.82
C LEU A 103 -15.33 -3.87 -6.69
N GLU A 104 -15.35 -5.15 -7.01
CA GLU A 104 -15.03 -6.24 -6.07
C GLU A 104 -13.60 -6.08 -5.53
N ASP A 105 -12.61 -5.86 -6.40
CA ASP A 105 -11.22 -5.61 -6.01
C ASP A 105 -11.11 -4.42 -5.04
N LEU A 106 -11.76 -3.30 -5.36
CA LEU A 106 -11.74 -2.10 -4.51
C LEU A 106 -12.36 -2.35 -3.14
N ILE A 107 -13.45 -3.12 -3.07
CA ILE A 107 -14.11 -3.49 -1.81
C ILE A 107 -13.20 -4.41 -0.99
N ASN A 108 -12.57 -5.40 -1.60
CA ASN A 108 -11.65 -6.29 -0.93
C ASN A 108 -10.43 -5.55 -0.38
N GLU A 109 -9.83 -4.64 -1.16
CA GLU A 109 -8.74 -3.77 -0.71
C GLU A 109 -9.16 -2.86 0.46
N LEU A 110 -10.40 -2.34 0.45
CA LEU A 110 -10.94 -1.54 1.56
C LEU A 110 -11.06 -2.35 2.85
N PHE A 111 -11.66 -3.55 2.77
CA PHE A 111 -11.80 -4.42 3.94
C PHE A 111 -10.45 -4.74 4.57
N GLU A 112 -9.42 -4.89 3.77
CA GLU A 112 -8.08 -5.16 4.27
C GLU A 112 -7.48 -3.96 4.98
N VAL A 113 -7.53 -2.76 4.38
CA VAL A 113 -7.05 -1.55 5.07
C VAL A 113 -7.81 -1.34 6.39
N ALA A 114 -9.13 -1.58 6.41
CA ALA A 114 -9.92 -1.48 7.63
C ALA A 114 -9.48 -2.52 8.69
N ARG A 115 -9.17 -3.75 8.25
CA ARG A 115 -8.70 -4.85 9.12
C ARG A 115 -7.30 -4.57 9.67
N TYR A 116 -6.37 -4.08 8.84
CA TYR A 116 -5.01 -3.74 9.25
C TYR A 116 -5.00 -2.62 10.31
N ASN A 117 -5.94 -1.67 10.23
CA ASN A 117 -6.02 -0.54 11.17
C ASN A 117 -6.75 -0.87 12.50
N SER A 118 -7.51 -1.96 12.58
CA SER A 118 -8.42 -2.21 13.71
C SER A 118 -8.05 -3.37 14.64
N GLU A 119 -7.24 -4.31 14.22
CA GLU A 119 -6.92 -5.51 15.01
C GLU A 119 -5.41 -5.77 15.07
N LYS A 120 -4.96 -6.37 16.19
CA LYS A 120 -3.64 -7.00 16.23
C LYS A 120 -3.67 -8.20 15.29
N ILE A 121 -3.10 -8.02 14.09
CA ILE A 121 -2.96 -9.09 13.13
C ILE A 121 -2.03 -10.15 13.71
N ILE A 122 -2.55 -11.34 13.90
CA ILE A 122 -1.77 -12.51 14.25
C ILE A 122 -1.32 -13.13 12.93
N LEU A 123 0.00 -13.22 12.72
CA LEU A 123 0.57 -13.88 11.55
C LEU A 123 0.55 -15.40 11.77
N GLU A 124 0.06 -16.12 10.77
CA GLU A 124 0.12 -17.58 10.71
C GLU A 124 1.38 -17.98 9.94
N LYS A 125 2.52 -17.99 10.66
CA LYS A 125 3.83 -18.21 10.04
C LYS A 125 4.15 -19.69 9.87
N GLU A 126 4.73 -20.01 8.70
CA GLU A 126 5.24 -21.32 8.33
C GLU A 126 6.53 -21.19 7.50
N ASP A 127 7.21 -22.32 7.25
CA ASP A 127 8.38 -22.33 6.36
C ASP A 127 7.94 -22.28 4.91
N LEU A 128 8.40 -21.26 4.19
CA LEU A 128 7.99 -20.94 2.82
C LEU A 128 9.16 -21.09 1.85
N ASP A 129 8.96 -21.82 0.78
CA ASP A 129 9.84 -21.80 -0.38
C ASP A 129 9.56 -20.56 -1.23
N ILE A 130 10.49 -19.59 -1.18
CA ILE A 130 10.32 -18.31 -1.86
C ILE A 130 10.31 -18.45 -3.37
N ARG A 131 11.11 -19.37 -3.92
CA ARG A 131 11.11 -19.65 -5.37
C ARG A 131 9.74 -20.12 -5.82
N LEU A 132 9.22 -21.18 -5.19
CA LEU A 132 7.93 -21.75 -5.54
C LEU A 132 6.80 -20.72 -5.43
N MET A 133 6.80 -19.91 -4.35
CA MET A 133 5.80 -18.86 -4.17
C MET A 133 5.85 -17.82 -5.30
N LEU A 134 7.04 -17.33 -5.65
CA LEU A 134 7.19 -16.34 -6.71
C LEU A 134 6.84 -16.91 -8.09
N GLU A 135 7.21 -18.14 -8.39
CA GLU A 135 6.83 -18.84 -9.64
C GLU A 135 5.32 -18.94 -9.77
N GLN A 136 4.60 -19.34 -8.71
CA GLN A 136 3.13 -19.41 -8.70
C GLN A 136 2.49 -18.04 -8.95
N ILE A 137 2.99 -17.00 -8.30
CA ILE A 137 2.50 -15.64 -8.50
C ILE A 137 2.76 -15.15 -9.94
N ILE A 138 3.93 -15.45 -10.51
CA ILE A 138 4.26 -15.09 -11.89
C ILE A 138 3.30 -15.79 -12.88
N ASP A 139 2.99 -17.06 -12.64
CA ASP A 139 2.06 -17.82 -13.45
C ASP A 139 0.64 -17.21 -13.44
N ASP A 140 0.18 -16.68 -12.30
CA ASP A 140 -1.11 -15.98 -12.21
C ASP A 140 -1.17 -14.74 -13.11
N PHE A 141 -0.03 -14.07 -13.34
CA PHE A 141 0.05 -12.91 -14.24
C PHE A 141 0.27 -13.28 -15.72
N TYR A 142 0.46 -14.55 -16.08
CA TYR A 142 0.75 -14.99 -17.44
C TYR A 142 -0.21 -14.41 -18.50
N PRO A 143 -1.56 -14.42 -18.32
CA PRO A 143 -2.46 -13.83 -19.32
C PRO A 143 -2.21 -12.37 -19.60
N VAL A 144 -1.93 -11.58 -18.56
CA VAL A 144 -1.66 -10.13 -18.67
C VAL A 144 -0.30 -9.88 -19.31
N LEU A 145 0.69 -10.70 -19.00
CA LEU A 145 2.04 -10.62 -19.57
C LEU A 145 2.02 -10.89 -21.08
N VAL A 146 1.27 -11.91 -21.51
CA VAL A 146 1.09 -12.21 -22.94
C VAL A 146 0.38 -11.07 -23.67
N GLU A 147 -0.69 -10.52 -23.09
CA GLU A 147 -1.42 -9.39 -23.69
C GLU A 147 -0.55 -8.16 -23.85
N GLN A 148 0.37 -7.90 -22.89
CA GLN A 148 1.25 -6.73 -22.89
C GLN A 148 2.63 -6.98 -23.54
N GLU A 149 2.87 -8.19 -24.07
CA GLU A 149 4.15 -8.61 -24.66
C GLU A 149 5.33 -8.37 -23.70
N LYS A 150 5.16 -8.76 -22.43
CA LYS A 150 6.15 -8.63 -21.36
C LYS A 150 6.55 -9.99 -20.81
N ASN A 151 7.77 -10.09 -20.25
CA ASN A 151 8.24 -11.28 -19.55
C ASN A 151 8.71 -10.89 -18.15
N ILE A 152 8.63 -11.89 -17.25
CA ILE A 152 9.23 -11.80 -15.90
C ILE A 152 10.33 -12.84 -15.82
N HIS A 153 11.53 -12.42 -15.44
CA HIS A 153 12.67 -13.31 -15.19
C HIS A 153 12.93 -13.40 -13.69
N LEU A 154 12.84 -14.59 -13.15
CA LEU A 154 13.15 -14.88 -11.74
C LEU A 154 14.59 -15.38 -11.65
N ASN A 155 15.45 -14.65 -10.96
CA ASN A 155 16.85 -14.96 -10.72
C ASN A 155 17.05 -15.28 -9.23
N GLN A 156 17.28 -16.54 -8.93
CA GLN A 156 17.56 -17.04 -7.59
C GLN A 156 18.57 -18.19 -7.68
N ASP A 157 19.75 -18.02 -7.11
CA ASP A 157 20.84 -18.98 -7.26
C ASP A 157 20.77 -20.15 -6.26
N GLU A 158 20.13 -19.93 -5.08
CA GLU A 158 20.04 -20.90 -3.99
C GLU A 158 18.58 -21.13 -3.58
N ASP A 159 18.27 -22.29 -3.03
CA ASP A 159 16.98 -22.54 -2.40
C ASP A 159 16.90 -21.74 -1.09
N ILE A 160 15.93 -20.84 -1.00
CA ILE A 160 15.77 -19.94 0.11
C ILE A 160 14.43 -20.23 0.79
N THR A 161 14.51 -20.61 2.06
CA THR A 161 13.36 -20.75 2.95
C THR A 161 13.21 -19.50 3.83
N LEU A 162 11.99 -19.04 3.99
CA LEU A 162 11.61 -17.91 4.82
C LEU A 162 10.51 -18.34 5.79
N TYR A 163 10.61 -17.98 7.07
CA TYR A 163 9.55 -18.21 8.05
C TYR A 163 8.58 -17.03 8.07
N GLY A 164 7.39 -17.21 7.49
CA GLY A 164 6.43 -16.13 7.30
C GLY A 164 5.00 -16.61 7.03
N ASP A 165 4.07 -15.68 6.95
CA ASP A 165 2.67 -15.94 6.60
C ASP A 165 2.53 -15.98 5.09
N ALA A 166 2.19 -17.17 4.55
CA ALA A 166 2.13 -17.43 3.12
C ALA A 166 1.15 -16.51 2.38
N ASP A 167 -0.07 -16.37 2.90
CA ASP A 167 -1.12 -15.55 2.30
C ASP A 167 -0.74 -14.07 2.27
N LYS A 168 -0.16 -13.58 3.37
CA LYS A 168 0.25 -12.19 3.48
C LYS A 168 1.44 -11.88 2.57
N LEU A 169 2.46 -12.73 2.55
CA LEU A 169 3.64 -12.52 1.71
C LEU A 169 3.34 -12.70 0.23
N SER A 170 2.49 -13.66 -0.16
CA SER A 170 1.98 -13.77 -1.52
C SER A 170 1.34 -12.47 -2.00
N ARG A 171 0.56 -11.82 -1.11
CA ARG A 171 -0.05 -10.53 -1.40
C ARG A 171 0.97 -9.39 -1.56
N VAL A 172 2.03 -9.36 -0.74
CA VAL A 172 3.13 -8.40 -0.90
C VAL A 172 3.73 -8.50 -2.29
N PHE A 173 4.12 -9.72 -2.68
CA PHE A 173 4.77 -9.94 -3.97
C PHE A 173 3.82 -9.67 -5.14
N SER A 174 2.57 -10.12 -5.06
CA SER A 174 1.54 -9.82 -6.07
C SER A 174 1.34 -8.32 -6.26
N ASN A 175 1.27 -7.54 -5.19
CA ASN A 175 1.11 -6.08 -5.26
C ASN A 175 2.30 -5.39 -5.93
N VAL A 176 3.52 -5.81 -5.58
CA VAL A 176 4.74 -5.23 -6.14
C VAL A 176 4.92 -5.63 -7.61
N ILE A 177 4.67 -6.91 -7.95
CA ILE A 177 4.73 -7.41 -9.32
C ILE A 177 3.65 -6.75 -10.20
N LYS A 178 2.40 -6.66 -9.73
CA LYS A 178 1.32 -5.94 -10.41
C LYS A 178 1.68 -4.48 -10.69
N ASN A 179 2.34 -3.84 -9.72
CA ASN A 179 2.84 -2.47 -9.90
C ASN A 179 3.93 -2.42 -10.99
N ALA A 180 4.92 -3.31 -10.94
CA ALA A 180 5.98 -3.38 -11.93
C ALA A 180 5.43 -3.62 -13.35
N ILE A 181 4.46 -4.53 -13.53
CA ILE A 181 3.79 -4.78 -14.82
C ILE A 181 3.08 -3.52 -15.32
N SER A 182 2.32 -2.86 -14.42
CA SER A 182 1.47 -1.71 -14.77
C SER A 182 2.24 -0.46 -15.16
N TYR A 183 3.42 -0.24 -14.57
CA TYR A 183 4.23 0.96 -14.77
C TYR A 183 5.49 0.74 -15.61
N SER A 184 5.76 -0.48 -16.06
CA SER A 184 6.83 -0.74 -17.03
C SER A 184 6.44 -0.22 -18.42
N LYS A 185 7.44 0.19 -19.20
CA LYS A 185 7.28 0.54 -20.61
C LYS A 185 6.84 -0.70 -21.40
N ASP A 186 6.15 -0.47 -22.51
CA ASP A 186 5.78 -1.53 -23.42
C ASP A 186 7.03 -2.28 -23.94
N HIS A 187 6.90 -3.59 -24.14
CA HIS A 187 7.97 -4.46 -24.64
C HIS A 187 9.25 -4.44 -23.79
N THR A 188 9.11 -4.28 -22.45
CA THR A 188 10.25 -4.38 -21.52
C THR A 188 10.02 -5.49 -20.51
N ASP A 189 11.10 -6.23 -20.22
CA ASP A 189 11.07 -7.29 -19.24
C ASP A 189 11.16 -6.75 -17.79
N ILE A 190 10.64 -7.54 -16.87
CA ILE A 190 10.71 -7.33 -15.44
C ILE A 190 11.66 -8.38 -14.86
N ASN A 191 12.58 -7.97 -14.01
CA ASN A 191 13.47 -8.90 -13.33
C ASN A 191 13.12 -8.98 -11.84
N ILE A 192 13.13 -10.19 -11.31
CA ILE A 192 12.97 -10.46 -9.87
C ILE A 192 14.26 -11.17 -9.43
N ASP A 193 15.05 -10.48 -8.60
CA ASP A 193 16.28 -11.01 -8.05
C ASP A 193 16.08 -11.35 -6.58
N VAL A 194 16.40 -12.59 -6.19
CA VAL A 194 16.28 -13.07 -4.81
C VAL A 194 17.63 -13.50 -4.30
N HIS A 195 18.06 -12.89 -3.22
CA HIS A 195 19.35 -13.18 -2.59
C HIS A 195 19.20 -13.38 -1.09
N SER A 196 19.97 -14.32 -0.58
CA SER A 196 20.12 -14.52 0.86
C SER A 196 21.35 -13.73 1.33
N MET A 197 21.19 -12.87 2.34
CA MET A 197 22.28 -12.08 2.90
C MET A 197 22.22 -12.15 4.43
N HIS A 198 23.16 -12.89 5.05
CA HIS A 198 23.16 -13.19 6.48
C HIS A 198 21.83 -13.82 6.93
N ASP A 199 21.14 -13.16 7.84
CA ASP A 199 19.85 -13.60 8.40
C ASP A 199 18.64 -13.04 7.65
N ASP A 200 18.85 -12.34 6.53
CA ASP A 200 17.80 -11.72 5.74
C ASP A 200 17.69 -12.34 4.35
N VAL A 201 16.48 -12.27 3.79
CA VAL A 201 16.17 -12.51 2.38
C VAL A 201 15.87 -11.17 1.73
N ILE A 202 16.57 -10.86 0.64
CA ILE A 202 16.39 -9.64 -0.14
C ILE A 202 15.78 -9.99 -1.47
N ILE A 203 14.58 -9.46 -1.73
CA ILE A 203 13.86 -9.60 -2.99
C ILE A 203 13.82 -8.25 -3.69
N LYS A 204 14.31 -8.19 -4.93
CA LYS A 204 14.27 -6.99 -5.76
C LYS A 204 13.38 -7.23 -6.96
N VAL A 205 12.41 -6.35 -7.16
CA VAL A 205 11.58 -6.32 -8.37
C VAL A 205 11.98 -5.09 -9.17
N ILE A 206 12.50 -5.32 -10.39
CA ILE A 206 13.15 -4.32 -11.24
C ILE A 206 12.34 -4.18 -12.52
N ASN A 207 11.88 -2.98 -12.82
CA ASN A 207 11.16 -2.68 -14.05
C ASN A 207 11.66 -1.39 -14.72
N LYS A 208 11.57 -1.33 -16.05
CA LYS A 208 11.90 -0.13 -16.83
C LYS A 208 10.65 0.72 -17.02
N GLY A 209 10.55 1.82 -16.28
CA GLY A 209 9.39 2.70 -16.26
C GLY A 209 9.74 4.17 -16.40
N LYS A 210 8.76 5.02 -16.06
CA LYS A 210 8.99 6.46 -15.90
C LYS A 210 9.66 6.70 -14.56
N GLU A 211 10.71 7.54 -14.55
CA GLU A 211 11.42 7.91 -13.31
C GLU A 211 10.46 8.48 -12.27
N ILE A 212 10.56 7.98 -11.04
CA ILE A 212 9.84 8.48 -9.88
C ILE A 212 10.69 9.57 -9.22
N PRO A 213 10.23 10.82 -9.10
CA PRO A 213 10.96 11.88 -8.43
C PRO A 213 11.33 11.47 -6.98
N LYS A 214 12.54 11.83 -6.55
CA LYS A 214 13.09 11.42 -5.23
C LYS A 214 12.16 11.79 -4.06
N GLU A 215 11.55 12.98 -4.12
CA GLU A 215 10.61 13.47 -3.11
C GLU A 215 9.31 12.67 -3.05
N LYS A 216 9.02 11.87 -4.06
CA LYS A 216 7.81 11.03 -4.16
C LYS A 216 8.03 9.56 -3.82
N LEU A 217 9.30 9.10 -3.77
CA LEU A 217 9.64 7.69 -3.53
C LEU A 217 9.09 7.14 -2.20
N ASN A 218 9.08 7.92 -1.14
CA ASN A 218 8.50 7.50 0.14
C ASN A 218 6.97 7.54 0.10
N ARG A 219 6.41 8.46 -0.70
CA ARG A 219 4.97 8.68 -0.76
C ARG A 219 4.22 7.62 -1.54
N ILE A 220 4.89 6.87 -2.44
CA ILE A 220 4.23 5.78 -3.18
C ILE A 220 3.75 4.64 -2.27
N PHE A 221 4.21 4.60 -1.01
CA PHE A 221 3.76 3.67 0.02
C PHE A 221 2.70 4.26 0.95
N GLU A 222 2.29 5.54 0.74
CA GLU A 222 1.16 6.13 1.43
C GLU A 222 -0.15 5.61 0.83
N ASN A 223 -1.16 5.43 1.67
CA ASN A 223 -2.49 5.01 1.22
C ASN A 223 -3.02 5.98 0.15
N PHE A 224 -3.55 5.45 -0.97
CA PHE A 224 -4.17 6.20 -2.09
C PHE A 224 -3.25 7.15 -2.84
N TYR A 225 -1.95 7.15 -2.53
CA TYR A 225 -1.03 7.98 -3.26
C TYR A 225 -0.80 7.45 -4.67
N ARG A 226 -0.90 8.34 -5.66
CA ARG A 226 -0.64 8.04 -7.09
C ARG A 226 0.23 9.15 -7.67
N LEU A 227 1.20 8.77 -8.49
CA LEU A 227 2.12 9.70 -9.14
C LEU A 227 1.44 10.60 -10.17
N ASP A 228 0.51 10.03 -10.93
CA ASP A 228 -0.24 10.73 -11.97
C ASP A 228 -1.66 11.01 -11.49
N SER A 229 -2.03 12.29 -11.47
CA SER A 229 -3.40 12.75 -11.20
C SER A 229 -4.38 12.42 -12.34
N ALA A 230 -3.89 11.89 -13.46
CA ALA A 230 -4.70 11.48 -14.58
C ALA A 230 -5.42 10.16 -14.27
N ARG A 231 -6.66 10.27 -13.82
CA ARG A 231 -7.60 9.18 -13.46
C ARG A 231 -7.96 8.23 -14.60
N THR A 232 -7.41 8.42 -15.81
CA THR A 232 -7.79 7.72 -17.05
C THR A 232 -6.77 6.69 -17.52
N SER A 233 -5.73 6.39 -16.75
CA SER A 233 -4.77 5.37 -17.20
C SER A 233 -5.39 3.97 -17.14
N ARG A 234 -5.20 3.18 -18.19
CA ARG A 234 -5.51 1.74 -18.33
C ARG A 234 -5.00 0.90 -17.14
N THR A 235 -4.10 1.44 -16.35
CA THR A 235 -3.39 0.85 -15.22
C THR A 235 -4.04 1.11 -13.86
N GLY A 236 -5.34 1.36 -13.80
CA GLY A 236 -6.13 1.85 -12.68
C GLY A 236 -6.04 1.10 -11.35
N GLY A 237 -4.89 1.13 -10.67
CA GLY A 237 -4.76 0.68 -9.28
C GLY A 237 -5.37 1.68 -8.30
N SER A 238 -5.88 1.21 -7.16
CA SER A 238 -6.47 2.00 -6.07
C SER A 238 -5.47 2.90 -5.35
N GLY A 239 -4.16 2.63 -5.48
CA GLY A 239 -3.11 3.25 -4.67
C GLY A 239 -2.97 2.65 -3.26
N LEU A 240 -3.60 1.49 -3.02
CA LEU A 240 -3.50 0.77 -1.74
C LEU A 240 -2.47 -0.36 -1.75
N GLY A 241 -2.20 -0.95 -2.91
CA GLY A 241 -1.39 -2.17 -3.00
C GLY A 241 0.01 -2.04 -2.39
N LEU A 242 0.74 -0.95 -2.67
CA LEU A 242 2.07 -0.73 -2.09
C LEU A 242 2.02 -0.38 -0.60
N ALA A 243 0.98 0.31 -0.14
CA ALA A 243 0.78 0.60 1.26
C ALA A 243 0.51 -0.68 2.07
N ILE A 244 -0.37 -1.55 1.56
CA ILE A 244 -0.63 -2.88 2.14
C ILE A 244 0.65 -3.73 2.14
N ALA A 245 1.42 -3.73 1.04
CA ALA A 245 2.68 -4.45 0.97
C ALA A 245 3.66 -3.99 2.05
N LYS A 246 3.79 -2.68 2.26
CA LYS A 246 4.64 -2.12 3.30
C LYS A 246 4.21 -2.56 4.70
N GLU A 247 2.93 -2.48 5.00
CA GLU A 247 2.39 -2.85 6.30
C GLU A 247 2.62 -4.34 6.62
N ILE A 248 2.39 -5.22 5.65
CA ILE A 248 2.65 -6.66 5.81
C ILE A 248 4.14 -6.93 6.03
N VAL A 249 5.02 -6.28 5.27
CA VAL A 249 6.47 -6.42 5.42
C VAL A 249 6.93 -5.95 6.81
N GLU A 250 6.40 -4.82 7.30
CA GLU A 250 6.69 -4.31 8.65
C GLU A 250 6.17 -5.26 9.75
N LEU A 251 5.01 -5.90 9.57
CA LEU A 251 4.51 -6.95 10.47
C LEU A 251 5.43 -8.19 10.52
N HIS A 252 6.13 -8.49 9.43
CA HIS A 252 7.16 -9.53 9.38
C HIS A 252 8.54 -9.05 9.86
N HIS A 253 8.62 -7.86 10.48
CA HIS A 253 9.86 -7.21 10.92
C HIS A 253 10.85 -6.91 9.79
N GLY A 254 10.34 -6.84 8.56
CA GLY A 254 11.11 -6.51 7.36
C GLY A 254 11.06 -5.02 7.02
N SER A 255 11.56 -4.70 5.84
CA SER A 255 11.50 -3.36 5.26
C SER A 255 11.25 -3.42 3.76
N ILE A 256 10.55 -2.42 3.22
CA ILE A 256 10.36 -2.23 1.79
C ILE A 256 10.67 -0.78 1.42
N PHE A 257 11.42 -0.60 0.35
CA PHE A 257 11.71 0.72 -0.21
C PHE A 257 11.80 0.67 -1.73
N ALA A 258 11.74 1.82 -2.36
CA ALA A 258 11.89 1.96 -3.80
C ALA A 258 13.03 2.93 -4.14
N SER A 259 13.74 2.63 -5.21
CA SER A 259 14.65 3.56 -5.87
C SER A 259 14.28 3.66 -7.34
N SER A 260 14.48 4.83 -7.94
CA SER A 260 14.15 5.05 -9.34
C SER A 260 15.13 6.03 -9.98
N ASN A 261 15.47 5.74 -11.22
CA ASN A 261 16.26 6.59 -12.09
C ASN A 261 15.67 6.58 -13.51
N LYS A 262 16.36 7.17 -14.48
CA LYS A 262 15.89 7.25 -15.88
C LYS A 262 15.82 5.89 -16.57
N GLU A 263 16.52 4.89 -16.09
CA GLU A 263 16.65 3.58 -16.71
C GLU A 263 15.68 2.58 -16.10
N GLU A 264 15.57 2.57 -14.75
CA GLU A 264 14.80 1.56 -14.03
C GLU A 264 14.21 2.09 -12.72
N THR A 265 13.18 1.38 -12.25
CA THR A 265 12.64 1.46 -10.90
C THR A 265 12.86 0.11 -10.22
N VAL A 266 13.38 0.14 -9.00
CA VAL A 266 13.70 -1.04 -8.19
C VAL A 266 12.93 -0.97 -6.89
N PHE A 267 12.06 -1.94 -6.65
CA PHE A 267 11.47 -2.20 -5.34
C PHE A 267 12.32 -3.23 -4.62
N THR A 268 12.77 -2.90 -3.42
CA THR A 268 13.58 -3.79 -2.59
C THR A 268 12.80 -4.14 -1.33
N ILE A 269 12.59 -5.43 -1.11
CA ILE A 269 11.96 -6.01 0.07
C ILE A 269 13.02 -6.78 0.82
N THR A 270 13.16 -6.51 2.11
CA THR A 270 14.06 -7.23 3.01
C THR A 270 13.22 -7.88 4.11
N LEU A 271 13.35 -9.18 4.28
CA LEU A 271 12.62 -9.97 5.27
C LEU A 271 13.61 -10.80 6.09
N PRO A 272 13.48 -10.85 7.43
CA PRO A 272 14.28 -11.77 8.25
C PRO A 272 13.90 -13.22 7.91
N LYS A 273 14.88 -14.13 7.88
CA LYS A 273 14.63 -15.56 7.61
C LYS A 273 13.81 -16.25 8.70
N ASN A 274 13.93 -15.77 9.96
CA ASN A 274 13.30 -16.34 11.17
C ASN A 274 12.43 -15.31 11.89
#